data_d36bab1dc85a859e7475ce177511c0d0
#
_entry.id   d36bab1dc85a859e7475ce177511c0d0
#
_cell.length_a   1.000
_cell.length_b   1.000
_cell.length_c   1.000
_cell.angle_alpha   90.00
_cell.angle_beta   90.00
_cell.angle_gamma   90.00
#
_symmetry.space_group_name_H-M   'P 1'
#
loop_
_entity.id
_entity.type
_entity.pdbx_description
1 polymer ?
#
loop_
_entity_poly.entity_id
_entity_poly.type
_entity_poly.pdbx_seq_one_letter_code
_entity_poly.pdbx_strand_id
1 'polypeptide(L)'
;EWKEASPEDVADFSATAYFFGNQLQQSLDVPVGLIHCSWSMSKIEAWMNKETLSGFPEIALPDVIQREFGWTAGTPTLLWNAMVNPWKGFPVKGVIWYQGEANTPDPGLYKRLFPAMVSQWRTFFNNPQMPFYYVQIAPWKSEGNDKLDWAWFRQCQLELMSAVPNV
;
A
#
# COMPACT_ATOMS: atom_id res chain seq x y z
N GLU A 1 5.16 -19.42 6.82
CA GLU A 1 6.44 -19.85 7.38
C GLU A 1 7.51 -18.79 7.11
N TRP A 2 8.37 -18.49 8.12
CA TRP A 2 9.52 -17.62 7.92
C TRP A 2 10.65 -18.40 7.26
N LYS A 3 11.33 -17.75 6.31
CA LYS A 3 12.49 -18.31 5.62
C LYS A 3 13.66 -17.34 5.68
N GLU A 4 14.88 -17.86 5.67
CA GLU A 4 16.07 -17.03 5.47
C GLU A 4 16.13 -16.55 4.01
N ALA A 5 16.73 -15.38 3.80
CA ALA A 5 16.88 -14.79 2.48
C ALA A 5 17.99 -15.49 1.69
N SER A 6 17.74 -16.72 1.24
CA SER A 6 18.62 -17.46 0.31
C SER A 6 18.39 -17.03 -1.14
N PRO A 7 19.34 -17.23 -2.06
CA PRO A 7 19.13 -16.94 -3.49
C PRO A 7 17.91 -17.64 -4.08
N GLU A 8 17.56 -18.83 -3.58
CA GLU A 8 16.41 -19.61 -4.04
C GLU A 8 15.10 -19.01 -3.52
N ASP A 9 15.05 -18.65 -2.24
CA ASP A 9 13.82 -18.15 -1.60
C ASP A 9 13.49 -16.69 -1.96
N VAL A 10 14.49 -15.89 -2.36
CA VAL A 10 14.26 -14.47 -2.74
C VAL A 10 13.96 -14.31 -4.24
N ALA A 11 14.13 -15.34 -5.07
CA ALA A 11 13.94 -15.24 -6.52
C ALA A 11 12.51 -14.77 -6.89
N ASP A 12 11.50 -15.24 -6.17
CA ASP A 12 10.08 -14.89 -6.36
C ASP A 12 9.56 -13.88 -5.31
N PHE A 13 10.45 -13.31 -4.50
CA PHE A 13 10.07 -12.31 -3.50
C PHE A 13 10.07 -10.90 -4.09
N SER A 14 9.42 -9.94 -3.41
CA SER A 14 9.45 -8.53 -3.82
C SER A 14 10.88 -7.97 -3.83
N ALA A 15 11.39 -7.63 -5.01
CA ALA A 15 12.72 -7.02 -5.14
C ALA A 15 12.82 -5.70 -4.34
N THR A 16 11.78 -4.86 -4.39
CA THR A 16 11.74 -3.60 -3.62
C THR A 16 11.87 -3.87 -2.12
N ALA A 17 11.13 -4.83 -1.59
CA ALA A 17 11.20 -5.19 -0.17
C ALA A 17 12.55 -5.81 0.18
N TYR A 18 13.06 -6.71 -0.65
CA TYR A 18 14.34 -7.38 -0.42
C TYR A 18 15.51 -6.39 -0.35
N PHE A 19 15.66 -5.52 -1.36
CA PHE A 19 16.77 -4.57 -1.37
C PHE A 19 16.67 -3.54 -0.24
N PHE A 20 15.45 -3.10 0.10
CA PHE A 20 15.24 -2.24 1.25
C PHE A 20 15.64 -2.94 2.56
N GLY A 21 15.15 -4.16 2.78
CA GLY A 21 15.45 -4.93 3.98
C GLY A 21 16.93 -5.27 4.13
N ASN A 22 17.59 -5.63 3.02
CA ASN A 22 19.03 -5.88 2.99
C ASN A 22 19.85 -4.62 3.37
N GLN A 23 19.46 -3.46 2.84
CA GLN A 23 20.10 -2.19 3.19
C GLN A 23 19.90 -1.84 4.67
N LEU A 24 18.70 -2.08 5.21
CA LEU A 24 18.43 -1.88 6.64
C LEU A 24 19.26 -2.82 7.51
N GLN A 25 19.31 -4.10 7.15
CA GLN A 25 20.10 -5.09 7.90
C GLN A 25 21.57 -4.70 7.96
N GLN A 26 22.15 -4.29 6.82
CA GLN A 26 23.56 -3.85 6.76
C GLN A 26 23.80 -2.57 7.57
N SER A 27 22.86 -1.64 7.58
CA SER A 27 23.01 -0.34 8.24
C SER A 27 22.82 -0.41 9.76
N LEU A 28 21.95 -1.32 10.21
CA LEU A 28 21.55 -1.41 11.62
C LEU A 28 22.22 -2.60 12.35
N ASP A 29 22.81 -3.52 11.59
CA ASP A 29 23.39 -4.78 12.12
C ASP A 29 22.44 -5.59 13.02
N VAL A 30 21.16 -5.66 12.58
CA VAL A 30 20.11 -6.44 13.25
C VAL A 30 19.34 -7.28 12.25
N PRO A 31 18.75 -8.41 12.67
CA PRO A 31 17.85 -9.17 11.81
C PRO A 31 16.64 -8.32 11.37
N VAL A 32 16.31 -8.36 10.07
CA VAL A 32 15.18 -7.67 9.47
C VAL A 32 14.21 -8.69 8.87
N GLY A 33 13.01 -8.77 9.43
CA GLY A 33 11.93 -9.59 8.88
C GLY A 33 11.10 -8.81 7.88
N LEU A 34 10.80 -9.41 6.71
CA LEU A 34 10.00 -8.81 5.65
C LEU A 34 8.70 -9.59 5.48
N ILE A 35 7.58 -8.90 5.49
CA ILE A 35 6.25 -9.46 5.20
C ILE A 35 5.81 -8.91 3.84
N HIS A 36 5.64 -9.80 2.87
CA HIS A 36 5.20 -9.41 1.53
C HIS A 36 3.69 -9.56 1.39
N CYS A 37 3.00 -8.43 1.35
CA CYS A 37 1.58 -8.32 1.05
C CYS A 37 1.42 -7.44 -0.19
N SER A 38 1.14 -8.03 -1.35
CA SER A 38 0.93 -7.29 -2.59
C SER A 38 -0.09 -7.97 -3.49
N TRP A 39 -0.75 -7.18 -4.31
CA TRP A 39 -1.67 -7.65 -5.33
C TRP A 39 -1.66 -6.68 -6.50
N SER A 40 -1.39 -7.19 -7.69
CA SER A 40 -1.30 -6.38 -8.90
C SER A 40 -2.59 -5.62 -9.19
N MET A 41 -2.47 -4.41 -9.71
CA MET A 41 -3.59 -3.53 -10.10
C MET A 41 -4.58 -3.22 -8.95
N SER A 42 -4.16 -3.34 -7.70
CA SER A 42 -5.02 -3.02 -6.57
C SER A 42 -5.18 -1.51 -6.39
N LYS A 43 -6.39 -1.12 -5.98
CA LYS A 43 -6.67 0.24 -5.51
C LYS A 43 -6.40 0.35 -4.02
N ILE A 44 -6.09 1.56 -3.54
CA ILE A 44 -5.84 1.83 -2.12
C ILE A 44 -7.04 1.42 -1.24
N GLU A 45 -8.26 1.56 -1.74
CA GLU A 45 -9.51 1.21 -1.04
C GLU A 45 -9.56 -0.27 -0.65
N ALA A 46 -8.92 -1.14 -1.43
CA ALA A 46 -8.86 -2.57 -1.13
C ALA A 46 -8.03 -2.87 0.13
N TRP A 47 -7.11 -1.98 0.50
CA TRP A 47 -6.21 -2.10 1.65
C TRP A 47 -6.68 -1.37 2.90
N MET A 48 -7.92 -0.90 2.90
CA MET A 48 -8.52 -0.17 4.00
C MET A 48 -9.70 -0.95 4.61
N ASN A 49 -9.95 -0.76 5.91
CA ASN A 49 -11.09 -1.40 6.57
C ASN A 49 -12.41 -0.68 6.27
N LYS A 50 -13.52 -1.37 6.50
CA LYS A 50 -14.87 -0.85 6.26
C LYS A 50 -15.17 0.39 7.10
N GLU A 51 -14.70 0.43 8.35
CA GLU A 51 -14.92 1.53 9.27
C GLU A 51 -14.32 2.84 8.73
N THR A 52 -13.06 2.81 8.32
CA THR A 52 -12.40 3.99 7.75
C THR A 52 -13.04 4.41 6.43
N LEU A 53 -13.34 3.44 5.55
CA LEU A 53 -13.94 3.74 4.26
C LEU A 53 -15.38 4.27 4.34
N SER A 54 -16.11 3.99 5.43
CA SER A 54 -17.44 4.56 5.63
C SER A 54 -17.46 6.09 5.73
N GLY A 55 -16.32 6.71 5.98
CA GLY A 55 -16.12 8.16 5.91
C GLY A 55 -15.98 8.75 4.50
N PHE A 56 -16.05 7.90 3.45
CA PHE A 56 -15.88 8.28 2.06
C PHE A 56 -17.11 7.88 1.23
N PRO A 57 -18.13 8.74 1.14
CA PRO A 57 -19.41 8.40 0.49
C PRO A 57 -19.29 8.11 -1.01
N GLU A 58 -18.20 8.51 -1.64
CA GLU A 58 -17.88 8.19 -3.04
C GLU A 58 -17.55 6.71 -3.28
N ILE A 59 -17.19 5.98 -2.19
CA ILE A 59 -16.78 4.59 -2.27
C ILE A 59 -17.97 3.70 -1.96
N ALA A 60 -18.43 2.96 -2.96
CA ALA A 60 -19.45 1.93 -2.76
C ALA A 60 -18.85 0.76 -1.98
N LEU A 61 -19.33 0.55 -0.77
CA LEU A 61 -18.91 -0.58 0.06
C LEU A 61 -19.83 -1.78 -0.24
N PRO A 62 -19.29 -2.91 -0.71
CA PRO A 62 -20.10 -4.09 -0.96
C PRO A 62 -20.59 -4.72 0.36
N ASP A 63 -21.84 -5.12 0.39
CA ASP A 63 -22.40 -5.87 1.55
C ASP A 63 -21.81 -7.29 1.62
N VAL A 64 -21.55 -7.88 0.47
CA VAL A 64 -20.90 -9.18 0.31
C VAL A 64 -19.83 -9.04 -0.76
N ILE A 65 -18.60 -9.51 -0.46
CA ILE A 65 -17.53 -9.56 -1.44
C ILE A 65 -17.80 -10.71 -2.40
N GLN A 66 -18.26 -10.40 -3.60
CA GLN A 66 -18.45 -11.38 -4.65
C GLN A 66 -17.11 -11.65 -5.33
N ARG A 67 -16.76 -12.93 -5.44
CA ARG A 67 -15.61 -13.39 -6.24
C ARG A 67 -16.04 -13.44 -7.71
N GLU A 68 -15.95 -12.33 -8.40
CA GLU A 68 -15.93 -12.37 -9.86
C GLU A 68 -14.48 -12.42 -10.33
N PHE A 69 -14.22 -13.33 -11.26
CA PHE A 69 -12.89 -13.58 -11.80
C PHE A 69 -12.29 -12.28 -12.40
N GLY A 70 -11.12 -11.88 -11.89
CA GLY A 70 -10.29 -10.84 -12.48
C GLY A 70 -10.44 -9.40 -11.94
N TRP A 71 -11.47 -9.09 -11.15
CA TRP A 71 -11.75 -7.70 -10.71
C TRP A 71 -11.69 -7.46 -9.20
N THR A 72 -11.20 -8.43 -8.44
CA THR A 72 -11.17 -8.38 -6.97
C THR A 72 -10.12 -7.43 -6.39
N ALA A 73 -9.08 -7.11 -7.15
CA ALA A 73 -7.98 -6.26 -6.68
C ALA A 73 -8.39 -4.82 -6.35
N GLY A 74 -9.48 -4.32 -6.94
CA GLY A 74 -10.02 -3.00 -6.64
C GLY A 74 -11.18 -3.00 -5.65
N THR A 75 -11.65 -4.19 -5.20
CA THR A 75 -12.80 -4.28 -4.29
C THR A 75 -12.43 -3.71 -2.93
N PRO A 76 -13.17 -2.70 -2.42
CA PRO A 76 -12.91 -2.10 -1.13
C PRO A 76 -12.85 -3.16 -0.01
N THR A 77 -11.90 -3.03 0.89
CA THR A 77 -11.65 -3.89 2.06
C THR A 77 -11.12 -5.31 1.79
N LEU A 78 -11.14 -5.78 0.55
CA LEU A 78 -10.81 -7.18 0.26
C LEU A 78 -9.40 -7.56 0.70
N LEU A 79 -8.41 -6.80 0.26
CA LEU A 79 -7.00 -7.09 0.56
C LEU A 79 -6.64 -6.75 2.02
N TRP A 80 -7.31 -5.77 2.60
CA TRP A 80 -7.24 -5.54 4.03
C TRP A 80 -7.61 -6.80 4.81
N ASN A 81 -8.79 -7.36 4.53
CA ASN A 81 -9.29 -8.53 5.26
C ASN A 81 -8.44 -9.79 5.01
N ALA A 82 -7.96 -9.96 3.78
CA ALA A 82 -7.24 -11.16 3.38
C ALA A 82 -5.75 -11.14 3.76
N MET A 83 -5.10 -9.98 3.69
CA MET A 83 -3.64 -9.90 3.73
C MET A 83 -3.08 -9.06 4.90
N VAL A 84 -3.81 -8.06 5.38
CA VAL A 84 -3.32 -7.17 6.46
C VAL A 84 -3.92 -7.55 7.81
N ASN A 85 -5.23 -7.74 7.87
CA ASN A 85 -5.94 -8.07 9.11
C ASN A 85 -5.43 -9.35 9.81
N PRO A 86 -4.95 -10.40 9.12
CA PRO A 86 -4.35 -11.55 9.79
C PRO A 86 -3.12 -11.23 10.65
N TRP A 87 -2.47 -10.11 10.44
CA TRP A 87 -1.30 -9.65 11.21
C TRP A 87 -1.68 -8.87 12.48
N LYS A 88 -2.95 -8.88 12.88
CA LYS A 88 -3.39 -8.18 14.09
C LYS A 88 -2.59 -8.62 15.32
N GLY A 89 -2.02 -7.63 16.00
CA GLY A 89 -1.18 -7.88 17.19
C GLY A 89 0.27 -8.25 16.88
N PHE A 90 0.65 -8.43 15.61
CA PHE A 90 2.05 -8.62 15.24
C PHE A 90 2.82 -7.28 15.29
N PRO A 91 4.03 -7.24 15.90
CA PRO A 91 4.78 -5.99 16.04
C PRO A 91 5.44 -5.58 14.71
N VAL A 92 4.75 -4.76 13.92
CA VAL A 92 5.30 -4.18 12.68
C VAL A 92 6.03 -2.88 12.99
N LYS A 93 7.27 -2.74 12.47
CA LYS A 93 8.12 -1.57 12.69
C LYS A 93 7.90 -0.45 11.67
N GLY A 94 7.50 -0.79 10.46
CA GLY A 94 7.27 0.16 9.39
C GLY A 94 6.60 -0.49 8.18
N VAL A 95 6.21 0.32 7.23
CA VAL A 95 5.57 -0.10 5.97
C VAL A 95 6.36 0.46 4.81
N ILE A 96 6.56 -0.36 3.78
CA ILE A 96 7.02 0.05 2.46
C ILE A 96 5.81 -0.04 1.55
N TRP A 97 5.38 1.09 1.00
CA TRP A 97 4.16 1.19 0.20
C TRP A 97 4.48 1.52 -1.25
N TYR A 98 4.18 0.61 -2.15
CA TYR A 98 4.33 0.84 -3.59
C TYR A 98 3.02 0.55 -4.30
N GLN A 99 2.23 1.58 -4.51
CA GLN A 99 0.89 1.50 -5.12
C GLN A 99 0.50 2.89 -5.67
N GLY A 100 -0.42 2.93 -6.62
CA GLY A 100 -1.02 4.17 -7.06
C GLY A 100 -1.60 4.12 -8.47
N GLU A 101 -1.10 3.25 -9.32
CA GLU A 101 -1.43 3.18 -10.74
C GLU A 101 -2.93 3.02 -10.99
N ALA A 102 -3.60 2.17 -10.20
CA ALA A 102 -5.05 1.95 -10.33
C ALA A 102 -5.90 3.12 -9.79
N ASN A 103 -5.28 4.07 -9.07
CA ASN A 103 -5.95 5.26 -8.52
C ASN A 103 -5.64 6.55 -9.32
N THR A 104 -4.86 6.47 -10.40
CA THR A 104 -4.52 7.63 -11.24
C THR A 104 -5.72 8.40 -11.79
N PRO A 105 -6.91 7.78 -12.04
CA PRO A 105 -8.07 8.53 -12.49
C PRO A 105 -8.63 9.54 -11.47
N ASP A 106 -8.38 9.36 -10.18
CA ASP A 106 -8.86 10.28 -9.14
C ASP A 106 -7.77 10.59 -8.09
N PRO A 107 -6.81 11.47 -8.43
CA PRO A 107 -5.76 11.91 -7.49
C PRO A 107 -6.33 12.64 -6.27
N GLY A 108 -7.46 13.34 -6.44
CA GLY A 108 -8.12 14.09 -5.36
C GLY A 108 -8.67 13.16 -4.27
N LEU A 109 -9.29 12.07 -4.65
CA LEU A 109 -9.75 11.04 -3.71
C LEU A 109 -8.55 10.36 -3.04
N TYR A 110 -7.52 9.97 -3.82
CA TYR A 110 -6.31 9.34 -3.27
C TYR A 110 -5.63 10.21 -2.20
N LYS A 111 -5.57 11.53 -2.43
CA LYS A 111 -4.99 12.49 -1.48
C LYS A 111 -5.70 12.49 -0.11
N ARG A 112 -6.98 12.12 -0.07
CA ARG A 112 -7.76 11.97 1.16
C ARG A 112 -7.66 10.56 1.74
N LEU A 113 -7.64 9.53 0.90
CA LEU A 113 -7.58 8.13 1.31
C LEU A 113 -6.22 7.75 1.92
N PHE A 114 -5.12 8.21 1.33
CA PHE A 114 -3.79 7.81 1.80
C PHE A 114 -3.53 8.22 3.27
N PRO A 115 -3.78 9.45 3.72
CA PRO A 115 -3.65 9.82 5.13
C PRO A 115 -4.56 8.99 6.05
N ALA A 116 -5.79 8.72 5.61
CA ALA A 116 -6.74 7.90 6.36
C ALA A 116 -6.25 6.46 6.50
N MET A 117 -5.72 5.87 5.42
CA MET A 117 -5.12 4.54 5.46
C MET A 117 -3.91 4.49 6.40
N VAL A 118 -2.99 5.44 6.31
CA VAL A 118 -1.82 5.51 7.20
C VAL A 118 -2.25 5.59 8.66
N SER A 119 -3.21 6.44 8.99
CA SER A 119 -3.76 6.56 10.35
C SER A 119 -4.40 5.25 10.82
N GLN A 120 -5.20 4.62 9.96
CA GLN A 120 -5.82 3.32 10.23
C GLN A 120 -4.78 2.23 10.52
N TRP A 121 -3.74 2.10 9.69
CA TRP A 121 -2.71 1.09 9.86
C TRP A 121 -1.88 1.33 11.13
N ARG A 122 -1.55 2.59 11.44
CA ARG A 122 -0.87 2.98 12.69
C ARG A 122 -1.68 2.58 13.92
N THR A 123 -2.99 2.83 13.90
CA THR A 123 -3.90 2.41 14.96
C THR A 123 -3.98 0.88 15.08
N PHE A 124 -4.12 0.20 13.95
CA PHE A 124 -4.23 -1.26 13.90
C PHE A 124 -2.99 -1.98 14.46
N PHE A 125 -1.80 -1.50 14.12
CA PHE A 125 -0.54 -2.05 14.62
C PHE A 125 -0.10 -1.47 15.97
N ASN A 126 -0.93 -0.63 16.59
CA ASN A 126 -0.63 0.05 17.85
C ASN A 126 0.73 0.79 17.82
N ASN A 127 1.03 1.44 16.71
CA ASN A 127 2.27 2.20 16.50
C ASN A 127 1.95 3.54 15.82
N PRO A 128 1.59 4.58 16.60
CA PRO A 128 1.15 5.88 16.05
C PRO A 128 2.24 6.64 15.29
N GLN A 129 3.51 6.27 15.49
CA GLN A 129 4.66 6.85 14.81
C GLN A 129 5.24 5.93 13.74
N MET A 130 4.54 4.84 13.40
CA MET A 130 5.03 3.88 12.41
C MET A 130 5.39 4.57 11.09
N PRO A 131 6.65 4.45 10.62
CA PRO A 131 7.06 5.04 9.35
C PRO A 131 6.38 4.35 8.18
N PHE A 132 5.97 5.16 7.21
CA PHE A 132 5.45 4.72 5.93
C PHE A 132 6.37 5.24 4.83
N TYR A 133 7.25 4.41 4.32
CA TYR A 133 8.06 4.73 3.15
C TYR A 133 7.28 4.36 1.89
N TYR A 134 6.96 5.32 1.05
CA TYR A 134 6.25 5.02 -0.18
C TYR A 134 7.04 5.39 -1.42
N VAL A 135 6.80 4.63 -2.48
CA VAL A 135 7.39 4.83 -3.79
C VAL A 135 6.43 5.68 -4.62
N GLN A 136 6.93 6.80 -5.16
CA GLN A 136 6.19 7.54 -6.17
C GLN A 136 6.09 6.69 -7.44
N ILE A 137 4.89 6.52 -8.00
CA ILE A 137 4.72 5.72 -9.23
C ILE A 137 5.58 6.25 -10.36
N ALA A 138 6.02 5.36 -11.24
CA ALA A 138 6.81 5.73 -12.42
C ALA A 138 6.04 6.69 -13.34
N PRO A 139 6.69 7.59 -14.06
CA PRO A 139 6.03 8.37 -15.09
C PRO A 139 5.58 7.44 -16.22
N TRP A 140 4.34 7.59 -16.63
CA TRP A 140 3.78 6.80 -17.73
C TRP A 140 2.95 7.68 -18.66
N LYS A 141 3.12 7.46 -19.96
CA LYS A 141 2.27 8.02 -21.00
C LYS A 141 1.87 6.89 -21.94
N SER A 142 0.59 6.58 -22.01
CA SER A 142 0.08 5.67 -23.04
C SER A 142 -0.08 6.38 -24.37
N GLU A 143 0.24 5.71 -25.47
CA GLU A 143 -0.01 6.25 -26.82
C GLU A 143 -1.51 6.59 -26.99
N GLY A 144 -1.77 7.76 -27.55
CA GLY A 144 -3.13 8.25 -27.77
C GLY A 144 -3.87 8.78 -26.54
N ASN A 145 -3.19 8.84 -25.37
CA ASN A 145 -3.75 9.43 -24.17
C ASN A 145 -2.98 10.71 -23.79
N ASP A 146 -3.58 11.86 -24.07
CA ASP A 146 -3.02 13.17 -23.70
C ASP A 146 -3.42 13.63 -22.29
N LYS A 147 -4.07 12.77 -21.51
CA LYS A 147 -4.41 13.08 -20.13
C LYS A 147 -3.15 13.11 -19.26
N LEU A 148 -3.11 14.10 -18.40
CA LEU A 148 -2.02 14.29 -17.44
C LEU A 148 -2.27 13.55 -16.13
N ASP A 149 -3.14 12.53 -16.11
CA ASP A 149 -3.57 11.82 -14.91
C ASP A 149 -2.39 11.30 -14.07
N TRP A 150 -1.40 10.71 -14.74
CA TRP A 150 -0.19 10.22 -14.07
C TRP A 150 0.68 11.35 -13.50
N ALA A 151 0.80 12.46 -14.20
CA ALA A 151 1.54 13.61 -13.72
C ALA A 151 0.86 14.25 -12.50
N TRP A 152 -0.47 14.40 -12.56
CA TRP A 152 -1.28 14.89 -11.44
C TRP A 152 -1.22 13.94 -10.23
N PHE A 153 -1.29 12.64 -10.48
CA PHE A 153 -1.19 11.66 -9.42
C PHE A 153 0.19 11.67 -8.73
N ARG A 154 1.25 11.76 -9.51
CA ARG A 154 2.63 11.90 -8.99
C ARG A 154 2.81 13.18 -8.17
N GLN A 155 2.22 14.28 -8.63
CA GLN A 155 2.19 15.54 -7.87
C GLN A 155 1.44 15.35 -6.53
N CYS A 156 0.30 14.67 -6.55
CA CYS A 156 -0.43 14.31 -5.35
C CYS A 156 0.43 13.51 -4.36
N GLN A 157 1.13 12.48 -4.85
CA GLN A 157 2.04 11.70 -4.00
C GLN A 157 3.15 12.59 -3.40
N LEU A 158 3.72 13.50 -4.17
CA LEU A 158 4.74 14.43 -3.66
C LEU A 158 4.20 15.33 -2.52
N GLU A 159 2.98 15.83 -2.67
CA GLU A 159 2.35 16.69 -1.66
C GLU A 159 2.03 15.94 -0.35
N LEU A 160 1.81 14.63 -0.41
CA LEU A 160 1.56 13.80 0.78
C LEU A 160 2.76 13.75 1.73
N MET A 161 3.99 13.91 1.24
CA MET A 161 5.20 13.99 2.08
C MET A 161 5.12 15.12 3.13
N SER A 162 4.45 16.22 2.80
CA SER A 162 4.28 17.35 3.72
C SER A 162 3.01 17.27 4.54
N ALA A 163 2.04 16.48 4.10
CA ALA A 163 0.72 16.40 4.72
C ALA A 163 0.61 15.32 5.81
N VAL A 164 1.46 14.30 5.73
CA VAL A 164 1.43 13.15 6.66
C VAL A 164 2.78 13.02 7.36
N PRO A 165 2.86 13.08 8.69
CA PRO A 165 4.12 12.91 9.39
C PRO A 165 4.65 11.47 9.26
N ASN A 166 5.98 11.33 9.23
CA ASN A 166 6.68 10.04 9.12
C ASN A 166 6.29 9.21 7.87
N VAL A 167 6.17 9.89 6.74
CA VAL A 167 6.04 9.24 5.44
C VAL A 167 7.16 9.66 4.50
#